data_ee50a8d713ea773bb51c73a2006039dc
#
_entry.id   ee50a8d713ea773bb51c73a2006039dc
#
_cell.length_a   1.000
_cell.length_b   1.000
_cell.length_c   1.000
_cell.angle_alpha   90.00
_cell.angle_beta   90.00
_cell.angle_gamma   90.00
#
_symmetry.space_group_name_H-M   'P 1'
#
loop_
_entity.id
_entity.type
_entity.pdbx_description
1 polymer ?
#
loop_
_entity_poly.entity_id
_entity_poly.type
_entity_poly.pdbx_seq_one_letter_code
_entity_poly.pdbx_strand_id
1 'polypeptide(L)'
;LLATDASSKLILRNMMQGLLEENPDGTLSNGVADSYTMQDDGLLYTFHLRDDCYWYFDENQNEQIDDGETWKVTAQDFVYAFQRMFLAETRSPYRETFSCLLNAAEIMQGTVDASQIGVTAQDDQTLIFQLAEPNSRFPELLATTAALPCNETFFQQTKGRYGLDETSVISNGSFYLRKWFYDPYGSDNVIYMQCNSANDSKEADRKIYPSDLTFLIRKKQAQAEEA
;
A
#
# COMPACT_ATOMS: atom_id res chain seq x y z
N LEU A 1 1.85 -5.16 -3.55
CA LEU A 1 2.53 -6.43 -3.20
C LEU A 1 3.35 -7.07 -4.34
N LEU A 2 3.09 -6.74 -5.62
CA LEU A 2 3.81 -7.32 -6.77
C LEU A 2 4.58 -6.28 -7.58
N ALA A 3 4.33 -4.99 -7.35
CA ALA A 3 4.96 -3.90 -8.07
C ALA A 3 6.44 -3.76 -7.68
N THR A 4 7.34 -4.01 -8.61
CA THR A 4 8.79 -3.91 -8.39
C THR A 4 9.44 -2.78 -9.17
N ASP A 5 8.79 -2.32 -10.25
CA ASP A 5 9.30 -1.23 -11.09
C ASP A 5 9.10 0.16 -10.48
N ALA A 6 9.95 1.10 -10.86
CA ALA A 6 9.95 2.45 -10.29
C ALA A 6 8.69 3.24 -10.62
N SER A 7 8.10 3.05 -11.81
CA SER A 7 6.88 3.76 -12.22
C SER A 7 5.69 3.34 -11.37
N SER A 8 5.48 2.03 -11.20
CA SER A 8 4.41 1.50 -10.34
C SER A 8 4.57 1.95 -8.90
N LYS A 9 5.80 1.94 -8.36
CA LYS A 9 6.07 2.42 -7.00
C LYS A 9 5.77 3.92 -6.84
N LEU A 10 6.10 4.72 -7.86
CA LEU A 10 5.79 6.15 -7.85
C LEU A 10 4.26 6.40 -7.81
N ILE A 11 3.50 5.67 -8.63
CA ILE A 11 2.04 5.76 -8.64
C ILE A 11 1.48 5.32 -7.28
N LEU A 12 1.91 4.17 -6.76
CA LEU A 12 1.44 3.66 -5.47
C LEU A 12 1.71 4.62 -4.31
N ARG A 13 2.86 5.31 -4.27
CA ARG A 13 3.17 6.31 -3.24
C ARG A 13 2.25 7.53 -3.25
N ASN A 14 1.62 7.83 -4.37
CA ASN A 14 0.66 8.93 -4.46
C ASN A 14 -0.78 8.50 -4.11
N MET A 15 -1.13 7.25 -4.38
CA MET A 15 -2.50 6.77 -4.17
C MET A 15 -2.69 5.91 -2.92
N MET A 16 -1.60 5.45 -2.31
CA MET A 16 -1.65 4.56 -1.16
C MET A 16 -0.77 5.11 -0.04
N GLN A 17 -1.26 5.04 1.19
CA GLN A 17 -0.53 5.40 2.39
C GLN A 17 -0.28 4.15 3.24
N GLY A 18 0.98 3.96 3.66
CA GLY A 18 1.39 2.90 4.59
C GLY A 18 1.31 3.34 6.05
N LEU A 19 1.78 2.50 6.97
CA LEU A 19 1.86 2.83 8.40
C LEU A 19 2.76 4.03 8.64
N LEU A 20 3.92 4.02 8.01
CA LEU A 20 4.96 5.06 8.08
C LEU A 20 5.32 5.51 6.68
N GLU A 21 5.91 6.69 6.58
CA GLU A 21 6.41 7.29 5.35
C GLU A 21 7.87 7.73 5.51
N GLU A 22 8.65 7.53 4.47
CA GLU A 22 10.03 8.01 4.42
C GLU A 22 10.07 9.42 3.81
N ASN A 23 10.58 10.37 4.57
CA ASN A 23 10.79 11.75 4.14
C ASN A 23 11.99 11.87 3.19
N PRO A 24 12.10 12.94 2.40
CA PRO A 24 13.25 13.17 1.49
C PRO A 24 14.61 13.22 2.20
N ASP A 25 14.66 13.52 3.48
CA ASP A 25 15.87 13.54 4.31
C ASP A 25 16.21 12.17 4.93
N GLY A 26 15.41 11.13 4.64
CA GLY A 26 15.56 9.78 5.17
C GLY A 26 14.98 9.55 6.57
N THR A 27 14.35 10.56 7.18
CA THR A 27 13.61 10.38 8.43
C THR A 27 12.27 9.71 8.17
N LEU A 28 11.70 9.08 9.21
CA LEU A 28 10.36 8.52 9.16
C LEU A 28 9.33 9.50 9.74
N SER A 29 8.18 9.54 9.10
CA SER A 29 6.98 10.22 9.59
C SER A 29 5.80 9.26 9.68
N ASN A 30 4.78 9.65 10.40
CA ASN A 30 3.54 8.91 10.52
C ASN A 30 2.75 8.99 9.21
N GLY A 31 2.26 7.83 8.76
CA GLY A 31 1.30 7.71 7.68
C GLY A 31 -0.10 7.41 8.22
N VAL A 32 -0.60 6.18 7.99
CA VAL A 32 -1.86 5.70 8.60
C VAL A 32 -1.72 5.51 10.10
N ALA A 33 -0.51 5.19 10.61
CA ALA A 33 -0.28 5.11 12.03
C ALA A 33 -0.20 6.51 12.66
N ASP A 34 -0.82 6.71 13.82
CA ASP A 34 -0.66 7.87 14.68
C ASP A 34 0.60 7.76 15.55
N SER A 35 0.84 6.53 16.05
CA SER A 35 1.98 6.24 16.92
C SER A 35 2.32 4.76 16.89
N TYR A 36 3.50 4.42 17.37
CA TYR A 36 3.85 3.02 17.66
C TYR A 36 4.76 2.91 18.87
N THR A 37 4.75 1.74 19.48
CA THR A 37 5.65 1.34 20.58
C THR A 37 6.42 0.08 20.19
N MET A 38 7.64 -0.02 20.71
CA MET A 38 8.50 -1.20 20.58
C MET A 38 8.74 -1.78 21.96
N GLN A 39 8.57 -3.09 22.10
CA GLN A 39 8.77 -3.86 23.32
C GLN A 39 9.64 -5.10 23.04
N ASP A 40 9.99 -5.82 24.13
CA ASP A 40 10.74 -7.07 24.06
C ASP A 40 12.03 -6.98 23.24
N ASP A 41 12.82 -5.91 23.49
CA ASP A 41 14.10 -5.65 22.82
C ASP A 41 14.00 -5.65 21.28
N GLY A 42 12.87 -5.18 20.73
CA GLY A 42 12.64 -5.07 19.29
C GLY A 42 11.96 -6.27 18.65
N LEU A 43 11.32 -7.14 19.44
CA LEU A 43 10.55 -8.27 18.92
C LEU A 43 9.05 -7.97 18.77
N LEU A 44 8.52 -6.96 19.46
CA LEU A 44 7.11 -6.63 19.45
C LEU A 44 6.92 -5.14 19.11
N TYR A 45 6.17 -4.87 18.05
CA TYR A 45 5.77 -3.52 17.63
C TYR A 45 4.25 -3.42 17.67
N THR A 46 3.73 -2.42 18.37
CA THR A 46 2.29 -2.12 18.42
C THR A 46 2.06 -0.75 17.80
N PHE A 47 1.30 -0.72 16.71
CA PHE A 47 0.90 0.49 16.00
C PHE A 47 -0.54 0.87 16.36
N HIS A 48 -0.78 2.15 16.62
CA HIS A 48 -2.11 2.73 16.76
C HIS A 48 -2.43 3.51 15.48
N LEU A 49 -3.53 3.15 14.82
CA LEU A 49 -3.95 3.78 13.56
C LEU A 49 -4.77 5.02 13.86
N ARG A 50 -4.65 6.03 12.99
CA ARG A 50 -5.50 7.21 13.01
C ARG A 50 -6.94 6.83 12.68
N ASP A 51 -7.90 7.61 13.16
CA ASP A 51 -9.33 7.40 12.91
C ASP A 51 -9.87 8.19 11.70
N ASP A 52 -9.01 9.00 11.05
CA ASP A 52 -9.34 9.85 9.90
C ASP A 52 -8.79 9.32 8.56
N CYS A 53 -8.37 8.07 8.49
CA CYS A 53 -7.89 7.44 7.26
C CYS A 53 -9.00 6.62 6.61
N TYR A 54 -9.24 6.87 5.31
CA TYR A 54 -10.32 6.24 4.58
C TYR A 54 -9.83 5.64 3.26
N TRP A 55 -10.39 4.50 2.91
CA TRP A 55 -10.43 4.02 1.54
C TRP A 55 -11.43 4.86 0.75
N TYR A 56 -11.11 5.11 -0.51
CA TYR A 56 -12.00 5.75 -1.46
C TYR A 56 -12.00 5.03 -2.81
N PHE A 57 -13.18 4.88 -3.37
CA PHE A 57 -13.40 4.34 -4.70
C PHE A 57 -14.57 5.11 -5.36
N ASP A 58 -14.26 5.85 -6.43
CA ASP A 58 -15.25 6.55 -7.25
C ASP A 58 -15.93 5.55 -8.20
N GLU A 59 -16.98 4.85 -7.69
CA GLU A 59 -17.63 3.75 -8.39
C GLU A 59 -18.34 4.22 -9.66
N ASN A 60 -18.97 5.38 -9.60
CA ASN A 60 -19.76 5.93 -10.72
C ASN A 60 -18.97 6.91 -11.60
N GLN A 61 -17.69 7.19 -11.25
CA GLN A 61 -16.76 8.06 -11.97
C GLN A 61 -17.29 9.51 -12.15
N ASN A 62 -17.98 10.04 -11.12
CA ASN A 62 -18.52 11.39 -11.12
C ASN A 62 -17.62 12.43 -10.43
N GLU A 63 -16.46 11.98 -9.88
CA GLU A 63 -15.46 12.83 -9.21
C GLU A 63 -15.98 13.48 -7.91
N GLN A 64 -17.00 12.90 -7.30
CA GLN A 64 -17.59 13.31 -6.03
C GLN A 64 -17.57 12.13 -5.06
N ILE A 65 -17.58 12.42 -3.78
CA ILE A 65 -17.72 11.38 -2.77
C ILE A 65 -19.20 11.17 -2.54
N ASP A 66 -19.68 10.00 -2.94
CA ASP A 66 -21.05 9.56 -2.71
C ASP A 66 -21.16 8.59 -1.54
N ASP A 67 -22.40 8.35 -1.07
CA ASP A 67 -22.66 7.39 -0.01
C ASP A 67 -22.20 5.99 -0.40
N GLY A 68 -21.38 5.36 0.44
CA GLY A 68 -20.87 4.00 0.23
C GLY A 68 -19.55 3.91 -0.55
N GLU A 69 -18.98 5.02 -1.01
CA GLU A 69 -17.70 5.06 -1.71
C GLU A 69 -16.49 5.25 -0.80
N THR A 70 -16.73 5.49 0.50
CA THR A 70 -15.69 5.61 1.51
C THR A 70 -15.92 4.65 2.66
N TRP A 71 -14.84 4.07 3.19
CA TRP A 71 -14.85 3.26 4.40
C TRP A 71 -13.50 3.32 5.10
N LYS A 72 -13.49 3.11 6.42
CA LYS A 72 -12.28 3.27 7.22
C LYS A 72 -11.18 2.28 6.82
N VAL A 73 -9.93 2.75 6.87
CA VAL A 73 -8.75 1.88 6.88
C VAL A 73 -8.62 1.28 8.27
N THR A 74 -8.43 -0.01 8.35
CA THR A 74 -8.34 -0.76 9.61
C THR A 74 -7.04 -1.56 9.71
N ALA A 75 -6.71 -1.99 10.92
CA ALA A 75 -5.59 -2.89 11.16
C ALA A 75 -5.71 -4.20 10.36
N GLN A 76 -6.94 -4.68 10.11
CA GLN A 76 -7.19 -5.89 9.34
C GLN A 76 -6.74 -5.76 7.87
N ASP A 77 -6.77 -4.56 7.28
CA ASP A 77 -6.28 -4.32 5.91
C ASP A 77 -4.77 -4.58 5.79
N PHE A 78 -4.02 -4.29 6.86
CA PHE A 78 -2.59 -4.62 6.93
C PHE A 78 -2.37 -6.11 7.18
N VAL A 79 -3.09 -6.73 8.11
CA VAL A 79 -3.02 -8.19 8.35
C VAL A 79 -3.25 -8.93 7.05
N TYR A 80 -4.32 -8.62 6.34
CA TYR A 80 -4.65 -9.23 5.05
C TYR A 80 -3.53 -9.03 4.00
N ALA A 81 -2.96 -7.84 3.92
CA ALA A 81 -1.86 -7.55 3.00
C ALA A 81 -0.64 -8.45 3.27
N PHE A 82 -0.24 -8.61 4.54
CA PHE A 82 0.88 -9.46 4.92
C PHE A 82 0.57 -10.94 4.72
N GLN A 83 -0.60 -11.42 5.12
CA GLN A 83 -1.01 -12.80 4.84
C GLN A 83 -0.95 -13.13 3.35
N ARG A 84 -1.49 -12.24 2.49
CA ARG A 84 -1.38 -12.39 1.04
C ARG A 84 0.06 -12.36 0.53
N MET A 85 0.93 -11.54 1.13
CA MET A 85 2.34 -11.51 0.76
C MET A 85 3.00 -12.88 0.93
N PHE A 86 2.65 -13.59 1.99
CA PHE A 86 3.23 -14.89 2.33
C PHE A 86 2.51 -16.09 1.70
N LEU A 87 1.31 -15.93 1.15
CA LEU A 87 0.66 -16.98 0.36
C LEU A 87 1.55 -17.42 -0.82
N ALA A 88 1.72 -18.74 -0.98
CA ALA A 88 2.60 -19.30 -2.03
C ALA A 88 2.14 -18.91 -3.45
N GLU A 89 0.82 -18.89 -3.68
CA GLU A 89 0.21 -18.51 -4.96
C GLU A 89 0.41 -17.05 -5.32
N THR A 90 0.58 -16.16 -4.35
CA THR A 90 0.85 -14.72 -4.60
C THR A 90 2.23 -14.51 -5.22
N ARG A 91 3.20 -15.38 -4.95
CA ARG A 91 4.59 -15.27 -5.45
C ARG A 91 5.19 -13.89 -5.23
N SER A 92 4.89 -13.28 -4.08
CA SER A 92 5.40 -11.93 -3.78
C SER A 92 6.93 -11.91 -3.74
N PRO A 93 7.58 -10.95 -4.41
CA PRO A 93 9.03 -10.78 -4.36
C PRO A 93 9.51 -10.20 -3.02
N TYR A 94 8.60 -9.80 -2.14
CA TYR A 94 8.92 -9.14 -0.86
C TYR A 94 8.91 -10.07 0.35
N ARG A 95 8.65 -11.37 0.18
CA ARG A 95 8.64 -12.35 1.29
C ARG A 95 9.95 -12.34 2.07
N GLU A 96 11.08 -12.34 1.36
CA GLU A 96 12.41 -12.28 1.97
C GLU A 96 12.69 -10.97 2.71
N THR A 97 12.13 -9.85 2.24
CA THR A 97 12.27 -8.54 2.88
C THR A 97 11.68 -8.53 4.30
N PHE A 98 10.62 -9.31 4.51
CA PHE A 98 9.92 -9.43 5.80
C PHE A 98 10.16 -10.79 6.47
N SER A 99 11.26 -11.48 6.16
CA SER A 99 11.63 -12.78 6.75
C SER A 99 11.86 -12.73 8.27
N CYS A 100 12.06 -11.52 8.84
CA CYS A 100 12.18 -11.32 10.28
C CYS A 100 10.85 -11.48 11.05
N LEU A 101 9.69 -11.54 10.38
CA LEU A 101 8.40 -11.76 11.04
C LEU A 101 8.31 -13.17 11.62
N LEU A 102 7.65 -13.31 12.77
CA LEU A 102 7.37 -14.61 13.38
C LEU A 102 6.66 -15.52 12.37
N ASN A 103 7.07 -16.77 12.32
CA ASN A 103 6.59 -17.82 11.41
C ASN A 103 6.92 -17.60 9.91
N ALA A 104 7.62 -16.53 9.54
CA ALA A 104 7.91 -16.26 8.12
C ALA A 104 8.69 -17.40 7.46
N ALA A 105 9.71 -17.94 8.13
CA ALA A 105 10.53 -19.02 7.59
C ALA A 105 9.73 -20.32 7.43
N GLU A 106 8.91 -20.69 8.42
CA GLU A 106 8.06 -21.88 8.41
C GLU A 106 6.98 -21.81 7.33
N ILE A 107 6.38 -20.63 7.13
CA ILE A 107 5.41 -20.39 6.05
C ILE A 107 6.07 -20.53 4.69
N MET A 108 7.26 -19.96 4.51
CA MET A 108 8.00 -20.10 3.24
C MET A 108 8.43 -21.54 2.94
N GLN A 109 8.64 -22.37 3.99
CA GLN A 109 8.89 -23.80 3.87
C GLN A 109 7.61 -24.63 3.67
N GLY A 110 6.42 -24.02 3.82
CA GLY A 110 5.14 -24.70 3.69
C GLY A 110 4.74 -25.56 4.89
N THR A 111 5.35 -25.36 6.05
CA THR A 111 5.06 -26.11 7.30
C THR A 111 4.03 -25.43 8.18
N VAL A 112 3.80 -24.12 7.97
CA VAL A 112 2.82 -23.29 8.69
C VAL A 112 1.99 -22.52 7.66
N ASP A 113 0.70 -22.28 7.96
CA ASP A 113 -0.20 -21.53 7.10
C ASP A 113 0.12 -20.02 7.14
N ALA A 114 -0.08 -19.32 6.01
CA ALA A 114 0.20 -17.88 5.89
C ALA A 114 -0.62 -17.01 6.85
N SER A 115 -1.78 -17.48 7.34
CA SER A 115 -2.58 -16.81 8.36
C SER A 115 -1.89 -16.70 9.72
N GLN A 116 -0.82 -17.49 9.94
CA GLN A 116 -0.03 -17.50 11.17
C GLN A 116 1.18 -16.56 11.13
N ILE A 117 1.32 -15.74 10.07
CA ILE A 117 2.38 -14.73 10.02
C ILE A 117 2.28 -13.79 11.22
N GLY A 118 3.42 -13.37 11.77
CA GLY A 118 3.49 -12.51 12.97
C GLY A 118 2.91 -11.11 12.81
N VAL A 119 1.70 -11.01 12.25
CA VAL A 119 0.95 -9.75 12.07
C VAL A 119 -0.49 -9.98 12.49
N THR A 120 -0.97 -9.24 13.50
CA THR A 120 -2.33 -9.41 14.04
C THR A 120 -3.00 -8.06 14.30
N ALA A 121 -4.31 -7.99 14.12
CA ALA A 121 -5.14 -6.88 14.57
C ALA A 121 -5.75 -7.23 15.92
N GLN A 122 -5.49 -6.41 16.94
CA GLN A 122 -6.13 -6.56 18.25
C GLN A 122 -7.56 -5.99 18.20
N ASP A 123 -7.73 -4.91 17.46
CA ASP A 123 -8.99 -4.24 17.12
C ASP A 123 -8.80 -3.48 15.79
N ASP A 124 -9.79 -2.69 15.38
CA ASP A 124 -9.74 -1.97 14.09
C ASP A 124 -8.59 -0.94 14.00
N GLN A 125 -8.09 -0.45 15.13
CA GLN A 125 -7.05 0.61 15.19
C GLN A 125 -5.73 0.13 15.79
N THR A 126 -5.65 -1.10 16.30
CA THR A 126 -4.44 -1.61 16.95
C THR A 126 -3.87 -2.78 16.17
N LEU A 127 -2.71 -2.54 15.53
CA LEU A 127 -1.97 -3.51 14.72
C LEU A 127 -0.69 -3.93 15.44
N ILE A 128 -0.46 -5.22 15.54
CA ILE A 128 0.69 -5.80 16.23
C ILE A 128 1.55 -6.58 15.24
N PHE A 129 2.85 -6.28 15.23
CA PHE A 129 3.87 -7.08 14.56
C PHE A 129 4.71 -7.81 15.60
N GLN A 130 4.89 -9.10 15.40
CA GLN A 130 5.79 -9.94 16.17
C GLN A 130 6.91 -10.44 15.28
N LEU A 131 8.16 -10.20 15.70
CA LEU A 131 9.34 -10.64 14.98
C LEU A 131 9.90 -11.93 15.59
N ALA A 132 10.51 -12.76 14.75
CA ALA A 132 11.27 -13.94 15.20
C ALA A 132 12.67 -13.54 15.71
N GLU A 133 13.21 -12.44 15.19
CA GLU A 133 14.51 -11.88 15.60
C GLU A 133 14.45 -10.35 15.55
N PRO A 134 15.20 -9.64 16.40
CA PRO A 134 15.21 -8.19 16.42
C PRO A 134 15.73 -7.63 15.09
N ASN A 135 15.02 -6.62 14.55
CA ASN A 135 15.41 -5.92 13.34
C ASN A 135 15.26 -4.40 13.54
N SER A 136 16.37 -3.70 13.78
CA SER A 136 16.37 -2.26 14.00
C SER A 136 15.87 -1.44 12.81
N ARG A 137 15.86 -2.04 11.60
CA ARG A 137 15.37 -1.42 10.37
C ARG A 137 13.92 -1.79 10.04
N PHE A 138 13.23 -2.46 10.95
CA PHE A 138 11.84 -2.87 10.69
C PHE A 138 10.90 -1.68 10.42
N PRO A 139 10.97 -0.53 11.14
CA PRO A 139 10.16 0.64 10.80
C PRO A 139 10.41 1.18 9.38
N GLU A 140 11.67 1.19 8.89
CA GLU A 140 11.97 1.61 7.53
C GLU A 140 11.38 0.64 6.48
N LEU A 141 11.33 -0.66 6.77
CA LEU A 141 10.66 -1.62 5.90
C LEU A 141 9.16 -1.34 5.79
N LEU A 142 8.52 -0.92 6.89
CA LEU A 142 7.10 -0.56 6.92
C LEU A 142 6.77 0.75 6.18
N ALA A 143 7.76 1.62 5.94
CA ALA A 143 7.62 2.83 5.13
C ALA A 143 7.72 2.56 3.61
N THR A 144 7.96 1.31 3.21
CA THR A 144 8.08 0.94 1.79
C THR A 144 6.73 0.58 1.15
N THR A 145 6.65 0.64 -0.18
CA THR A 145 5.45 0.22 -0.92
C THR A 145 5.13 -1.28 -0.79
N ALA A 146 6.04 -2.07 -0.24
CA ALA A 146 5.81 -3.49 0.04
C ALA A 146 4.86 -3.72 1.22
N ALA A 147 4.81 -2.77 2.17
CA ALA A 147 3.99 -2.83 3.39
C ALA A 147 2.65 -2.07 3.29
N LEU A 148 2.23 -1.67 2.09
CA LEU A 148 0.94 -1.00 1.88
C LEU A 148 -0.24 -1.91 2.23
N PRO A 149 -1.32 -1.36 2.80
CA PRO A 149 -2.51 -2.13 3.17
C PRO A 149 -3.27 -2.63 1.93
N CYS A 150 -4.16 -3.59 2.15
CA CYS A 150 -5.02 -4.13 1.11
C CYS A 150 -6.41 -4.43 1.69
N ASN A 151 -7.43 -3.75 1.21
CA ASN A 151 -8.79 -4.05 1.61
C ASN A 151 -9.24 -5.39 1.05
N GLU A 152 -9.55 -6.34 1.94
CA GLU A 152 -9.90 -7.71 1.56
C GLU A 152 -11.18 -7.75 0.72
N THR A 153 -12.23 -7.07 1.17
CA THR A 153 -13.54 -7.08 0.51
C THR A 153 -13.42 -6.58 -0.92
N PHE A 154 -12.78 -5.43 -1.12
CA PHE A 154 -12.57 -4.87 -2.44
C PHE A 154 -11.69 -5.78 -3.31
N PHE A 155 -10.60 -6.30 -2.74
CA PHE A 155 -9.72 -7.23 -3.45
C PHE A 155 -10.48 -8.45 -3.99
N GLN A 156 -11.32 -9.07 -3.17
CA GLN A 156 -12.13 -10.23 -3.55
C GLN A 156 -13.17 -9.87 -4.64
N GLN A 157 -13.79 -8.69 -4.55
CA GLN A 157 -14.74 -8.20 -5.55
C GLN A 157 -14.12 -8.01 -6.93
N THR A 158 -12.82 -7.70 -7.02
CA THR A 158 -12.11 -7.55 -8.30
C THR A 158 -11.91 -8.86 -9.06
N LYS A 159 -12.13 -10.03 -8.43
CA LYS A 159 -12.02 -11.37 -9.05
C LYS A 159 -10.71 -11.57 -9.81
N GLY A 160 -9.59 -11.15 -9.21
CA GLY A 160 -8.25 -11.26 -9.78
C GLY A 160 -7.83 -10.11 -10.69
N ARG A 161 -8.64 -9.06 -10.83
CA ARG A 161 -8.32 -7.87 -11.63
C ARG A 161 -7.67 -6.74 -10.81
N TYR A 162 -7.44 -6.92 -9.51
CA TYR A 162 -6.93 -5.87 -8.62
C TYR A 162 -5.69 -5.18 -9.20
N GLY A 163 -5.80 -3.86 -9.42
CA GLY A 163 -4.70 -3.03 -9.93
C GLY A 163 -4.44 -3.13 -11.44
N LEU A 164 -5.36 -3.72 -12.24
CA LEU A 164 -5.20 -3.81 -13.69
C LEU A 164 -5.77 -2.59 -14.45
N ASP A 165 -6.69 -1.87 -13.85
CA ASP A 165 -7.32 -0.68 -14.42
C ASP A 165 -7.92 0.20 -13.29
N GLU A 166 -8.44 1.38 -13.65
CA GLU A 166 -9.03 2.34 -12.73
C GLU A 166 -10.26 1.82 -12.00
N THR A 167 -10.96 0.83 -12.54
CA THR A 167 -12.15 0.24 -11.92
C THR A 167 -11.84 -0.91 -10.97
N SER A 168 -10.58 -1.28 -10.85
CA SER A 168 -10.12 -2.42 -10.05
C SER A 168 -9.06 -2.06 -9.01
N VAL A 169 -8.97 -0.78 -8.65
CA VAL A 169 -8.06 -0.27 -7.63
C VAL A 169 -8.75 0.78 -6.77
N ILE A 170 -8.45 0.77 -5.47
CA ILE A 170 -8.90 1.77 -4.50
C ILE A 170 -7.72 2.53 -3.92
N SER A 171 -7.98 3.65 -3.30
CA SER A 171 -6.97 4.53 -2.72
C SER A 171 -7.26 4.80 -1.25
N ASN A 172 -6.19 4.83 -0.44
CA ASN A 172 -6.23 5.38 0.92
C ASN A 172 -5.18 6.50 1.11
N GLY A 173 -4.58 6.96 0.02
CA GLY A 173 -3.59 8.03 0.01
C GLY A 173 -4.15 9.37 -0.45
N SER A 174 -3.23 10.28 -0.77
CA SER A 174 -3.53 11.66 -1.14
C SER A 174 -4.25 11.81 -2.48
N PHE A 175 -4.09 10.84 -3.36
CA PHE A 175 -4.72 10.85 -4.67
C PHE A 175 -5.39 9.51 -4.95
N TYR A 176 -6.41 9.52 -5.81
CA TYR A 176 -6.99 8.32 -6.36
C TYR A 176 -6.80 8.25 -7.87
N LEU A 177 -6.83 7.02 -8.41
CA LEU A 177 -6.69 6.78 -9.83
C LEU A 177 -8.02 7.08 -10.53
N ARG A 178 -8.06 8.20 -11.28
CA ARG A 178 -9.24 8.62 -12.03
C ARG A 178 -9.33 7.90 -13.36
N LYS A 179 -8.19 7.82 -14.10
CA LYS A 179 -8.16 7.18 -15.40
C LYS A 179 -6.76 6.67 -15.75
N TRP A 180 -6.74 5.52 -16.37
CA TRP A 180 -5.52 4.94 -16.90
C TRP A 180 -5.70 4.69 -18.41
N PHE A 181 -5.07 5.53 -19.23
CA PHE A 181 -4.99 5.30 -20.66
C PHE A 181 -3.77 4.42 -20.96
N TYR A 182 -4.04 3.23 -21.45
CA TYR A 182 -3.02 2.29 -21.88
C TYR A 182 -3.07 2.13 -23.40
N ASP A 183 -1.98 2.50 -24.10
CA ASP A 183 -1.81 2.26 -25.53
C ASP A 183 -0.93 1.01 -25.74
N PRO A 184 -1.53 -0.13 -26.15
CA PRO A 184 -0.78 -1.35 -26.36
C PRO A 184 0.15 -1.28 -27.59
N TYR A 185 -0.13 -0.38 -28.54
CA TYR A 185 0.61 -0.23 -29.81
C TYR A 185 1.47 1.04 -29.83
N GLY A 186 1.20 1.99 -28.96
CA GLY A 186 1.93 3.25 -28.84
C GLY A 186 3.07 3.19 -27.83
N SER A 187 3.72 4.35 -27.67
CA SER A 187 4.85 4.53 -26.77
C SER A 187 4.45 5.02 -25.37
N ASP A 188 3.25 5.55 -25.21
CA ASP A 188 2.86 6.31 -24.04
C ASP A 188 1.68 5.69 -23.30
N ASN A 189 1.84 5.58 -21.98
CA ASN A 189 0.75 5.35 -21.06
C ASN A 189 0.52 6.62 -20.26
N VAL A 190 -0.74 7.00 -20.06
CA VAL A 190 -1.10 8.19 -19.29
C VAL A 190 -1.94 7.77 -18.10
N ILE A 191 -1.52 8.20 -16.92
CA ILE A 191 -2.24 7.99 -15.68
C ILE A 191 -2.70 9.35 -15.16
N TYR A 192 -4.00 9.50 -14.98
CA TYR A 192 -4.63 10.66 -14.38
C TYR A 192 -5.05 10.32 -12.96
N MET A 193 -4.58 11.11 -12.01
CA MET A 193 -4.94 10.99 -10.59
C MET A 193 -5.55 12.30 -10.14
N GLN A 194 -6.51 12.23 -9.23
CA GLN A 194 -7.17 13.38 -8.63
C GLN A 194 -7.02 13.34 -7.13
N CYS A 195 -7.01 14.51 -6.50
CA CYS A 195 -6.95 14.66 -5.04
C CYS A 195 -8.07 13.85 -4.38
N ASN A 196 -7.68 13.04 -3.40
CA ASN A 196 -8.60 12.24 -2.61
C ASN A 196 -9.12 13.06 -1.42
N SER A 197 -10.25 13.73 -1.62
CA SER A 197 -10.84 14.58 -0.59
C SER A 197 -11.38 13.81 0.63
N ALA A 198 -11.52 12.47 0.55
CA ALA A 198 -11.84 11.63 1.71
C ALA A 198 -10.70 11.63 2.75
N ASN A 199 -9.47 11.84 2.29
CA ASN A 199 -8.26 11.90 3.13
C ASN A 199 -7.64 13.31 3.15
N ASP A 200 -8.34 14.35 2.67
CA ASP A 200 -7.88 15.73 2.80
C ASP A 200 -8.01 16.18 4.27
N SER A 201 -6.89 16.20 4.95
CA SER A 201 -6.84 16.58 6.36
C SER A 201 -7.23 18.04 6.56
N LYS A 202 -7.94 18.32 7.66
CA LYS A 202 -8.24 19.68 8.12
C LYS A 202 -6.99 20.39 8.67
N GLU A 203 -5.94 19.64 8.96
CA GLU A 203 -4.66 20.18 9.45
C GLU A 203 -3.86 20.75 8.28
N ALA A 204 -3.38 21.98 8.42
CA ALA A 204 -2.74 22.72 7.32
C ALA A 204 -1.44 22.08 6.80
N ASP A 205 -0.74 21.33 7.63
CA ASP A 205 0.50 20.62 7.32
C ASP A 205 0.28 19.29 6.57
N ARG A 206 -0.97 18.79 6.59
CA ARG A 206 -1.37 17.56 5.87
C ARG A 206 -2.27 17.83 4.67
N LYS A 207 -2.44 19.09 4.29
CA LYS A 207 -3.30 19.46 3.19
C LYS A 207 -2.70 19.06 1.84
N ILE A 208 -3.54 18.44 0.98
CA ILE A 208 -3.13 17.95 -0.34
C ILE A 208 -3.09 19.11 -1.36
N TYR A 209 -1.96 19.24 -2.03
CA TYR A 209 -1.75 20.13 -3.17
C TYR A 209 -0.86 19.41 -4.20
N PRO A 210 -1.14 19.40 -5.48
CA PRO A 210 -2.22 20.01 -6.27
C PRO A 210 -3.51 19.19 -6.29
N SER A 211 -4.55 19.68 -7.04
CA SER A 211 -5.81 18.95 -7.22
C SER A 211 -5.67 17.70 -8.11
N ASP A 212 -4.74 17.73 -9.08
CA ASP A 212 -4.58 16.68 -10.09
C ASP A 212 -3.12 16.37 -10.36
N LEU A 213 -2.84 15.10 -10.65
CA LEU A 213 -1.53 14.63 -11.13
C LEU A 213 -1.69 13.90 -12.46
N THR A 214 -0.78 14.16 -13.40
CA THR A 214 -0.72 13.42 -14.67
C THR A 214 0.65 12.80 -14.83
N PHE A 215 0.71 11.49 -14.99
CA PHE A 215 1.94 10.75 -15.24
C PHE A 215 1.99 10.27 -16.69
N LEU A 216 3.05 10.66 -17.41
CA LEU A 216 3.37 10.15 -18.73
C LEU A 216 4.46 9.07 -18.59
N ILE A 217 4.08 7.82 -18.81
CA ILE A 217 4.99 6.69 -18.72
C ILE A 217 5.39 6.30 -20.14
N ARG A 218 6.59 6.70 -20.56
CA ARG A 218 7.12 6.41 -21.89
C ARG A 218 7.90 5.11 -21.89
N LYS A 219 7.60 4.23 -22.85
CA LYS A 219 8.46 3.09 -23.15
C LYS A 219 9.78 3.62 -23.71
N LYS A 220 10.93 3.17 -23.21
CA LYS A 220 12.22 3.45 -23.86
C LYS A 220 12.13 2.96 -25.31
N GLN A 221 12.23 3.87 -26.28
CA GLN A 221 12.58 3.46 -27.62
C GLN A 221 13.96 2.78 -27.56
N ALA A 222 14.04 1.53 -27.98
CA ALA A 222 15.34 0.96 -28.28
C ALA A 222 15.98 1.89 -29.30
N GLN A 223 17.10 2.51 -28.94
CA GLN A 223 17.95 3.17 -29.92
C GLN A 223 18.28 2.09 -30.94
N ALA A 224 17.77 2.22 -32.17
CA ALA A 224 18.30 1.46 -33.28
C ALA A 224 19.78 1.84 -33.35
N GLU A 225 20.66 0.92 -32.99
CA GLU A 225 22.05 1.02 -33.35
C GLU A 225 22.06 1.05 -34.89
N GLU A 226 22.36 2.23 -35.43
CA GLU A 226 22.74 2.34 -36.82
C GLU A 226 24.02 1.53 -37.02
N ALA A 227 23.88 0.42 -37.73
CA ALA A 227 24.97 -0.40 -38.21
C ALA A 227 25.58 0.23 -39.48
#